data_0a8acca3ac44044cea1efda680631f4a
#
_entry.id   0a8acca3ac44044cea1efda680631f4a
#
_cell.length_a   1.000
_cell.length_b   1.000
_cell.length_c   1.000
_cell.angle_alpha   90.00
_cell.angle_beta   90.00
_cell.angle_gamma   90.00
#
_symmetry.space_group_name_H-M   'P 1'
#
loop_
_entity.id
_entity.type
_entity.pdbx_description
1 polymer ?
#
loop_
_entity_poly.entity_id
_entity_poly.type
_entity_poly.pdbx_seq_one_letter_code
_entity_poly.pdbx_strand_id
1 'polypeptide(L)'
;MNKIKNLKNSTILYLSLIILLSLTFTFYSGYRGIFPIDSFLIFDAGFKILNGYQPFKDYWSITGPFLDYFQYLFFKMFGVNWTSYVLHAGTINIILSLTTFYFFLNIGLKKIHSCIYSISIAILGYPSVGTPFMDHHATIFSLLSLMTLILALKKDYYYYWFSLPLLLGFSFFSKQIPSAYLSILFLITILIYLAIKKFRKISNVIYLFYGFVSLILICSSIIIINDIPIKNILTQYIFYPISIGKERSLYLNFNFNNIFSQFKFIYFSLLPLIFPIYYLIKIKVKKYQNLIDILILFTFLLSVIIFLYSQLMTKNQILIFFIIPFCLGMTHYYIINYCKNKKLIFLLLFLIIISTLKFHIRFNIDKKFMELSGVDFSLAQPGQILDQK
;
A
#
# COMPACT_ATOMS: atom_id res chain seq x y z
N MET A 1 -8.22 36.86 -11.11
CA MET A 1 -8.27 35.78 -12.10
C MET A 1 -6.91 35.12 -12.35
N ASN A 2 -5.82 35.82 -12.63
CA ASN A 2 -4.50 35.23 -12.90
C ASN A 2 -3.95 34.33 -11.76
N LYS A 3 -4.15 34.67 -10.50
CA LYS A 3 -3.65 33.90 -9.36
C LYS A 3 -4.36 32.53 -9.22
N ILE A 4 -5.66 32.47 -9.51
CA ILE A 4 -6.44 31.21 -9.50
C ILE A 4 -6.05 30.33 -10.68
N LYS A 5 -5.83 30.91 -11.86
CA LYS A 5 -5.40 30.20 -13.07
C LYS A 5 -4.00 29.60 -12.86
N ASN A 6 -3.07 30.34 -12.26
CA ASN A 6 -1.72 29.85 -11.94
C ASN A 6 -1.73 28.73 -10.87
N LEU A 7 -2.63 28.81 -9.88
CA LEU A 7 -2.81 27.75 -8.87
C LEU A 7 -3.37 26.45 -9.47
N LYS A 8 -4.26 26.56 -10.46
CA LYS A 8 -4.83 25.42 -11.18
C LYS A 8 -3.77 24.76 -12.09
N ASN A 9 -3.02 25.58 -12.83
CA ASN A 9 -1.96 25.10 -13.72
C ASN A 9 -0.84 24.38 -12.94
N SER A 10 -0.41 24.90 -11.79
CA SER A 10 0.61 24.24 -10.96
C SER A 10 0.15 22.88 -10.42
N THR A 11 -1.14 22.71 -10.13
CA THR A 11 -1.67 21.41 -9.66
C THR A 11 -1.67 20.38 -10.79
N ILE A 12 -2.08 20.77 -12.00
CA ILE A 12 -2.06 19.89 -13.17
C ILE A 12 -0.62 19.43 -13.44
N LEU A 13 0.35 20.35 -13.40
CA LEU A 13 1.77 20.03 -13.59
C LEU A 13 2.26 18.97 -12.58
N TYR A 14 1.92 19.12 -11.27
CA TYR A 14 2.31 18.15 -10.27
C TYR A 14 1.66 16.78 -10.50
N LEU A 15 0.38 16.73 -10.86
CA LEU A 15 -0.32 15.49 -11.16
C LEU A 15 0.29 14.78 -12.38
N SER A 16 0.55 15.50 -13.46
CA SER A 16 1.20 14.95 -14.66
C SER A 16 2.59 14.41 -14.37
N LEU A 17 3.37 15.13 -13.56
CA LEU A 17 4.71 14.69 -13.14
C LEU A 17 4.65 13.41 -12.29
N ILE A 18 3.71 13.31 -11.35
CA ILE A 18 3.52 12.13 -10.51
C ILE A 18 3.14 10.93 -11.38
N ILE A 19 2.20 11.08 -12.31
CA ILE A 19 1.78 10.01 -13.23
C ILE A 19 2.98 9.54 -14.07
N LEU A 20 3.69 10.48 -14.71
CA LEU A 20 4.84 10.18 -15.55
C LEU A 20 5.91 9.41 -14.76
N LEU A 21 6.29 9.90 -13.59
CA LEU A 21 7.32 9.25 -12.78
C LEU A 21 6.87 7.88 -12.24
N SER A 22 5.59 7.74 -11.85
CA SER A 22 5.06 6.44 -11.42
C SER A 22 5.18 5.39 -12.53
N LEU A 23 4.80 5.72 -13.76
CA LEU A 23 4.96 4.82 -14.90
C LEU A 23 6.42 4.57 -15.22
N THR A 24 7.21 5.62 -15.40
CA THR A 24 8.62 5.52 -15.80
C THR A 24 9.41 4.62 -14.84
N PHE A 25 9.29 4.83 -13.53
CA PHE A 25 10.03 4.05 -12.56
C PHE A 25 9.51 2.62 -12.40
N THR A 26 8.21 2.39 -12.58
CA THR A 26 7.65 1.03 -12.58
C THR A 26 8.12 0.26 -13.81
N PHE A 27 8.06 0.87 -15.00
CA PHE A 27 8.55 0.25 -16.23
C PHE A 27 10.06 0.00 -16.16
N TYR A 28 10.82 0.99 -15.72
CA TYR A 28 12.26 0.82 -15.50
C TYR A 28 12.57 -0.38 -14.59
N SER A 29 11.84 -0.52 -13.49
CA SER A 29 12.02 -1.64 -12.57
C SER A 29 11.54 -2.96 -13.17
N GLY A 30 10.42 -2.98 -13.87
CA GLY A 30 9.82 -4.16 -14.47
C GLY A 30 10.65 -4.78 -15.61
N TYR A 31 11.42 -3.95 -16.32
CA TYR A 31 12.28 -4.40 -17.42
C TYR A 31 13.75 -4.62 -17.04
N ARG A 32 14.12 -4.45 -15.78
CA ARG A 32 15.49 -4.73 -15.32
C ARG A 32 15.77 -6.18 -14.93
N GLY A 33 14.75 -6.98 -14.86
CA GLY A 33 14.87 -8.39 -14.50
C GLY A 33 13.66 -8.91 -13.75
N ILE A 34 13.60 -10.21 -13.63
CA ILE A 34 12.58 -10.94 -12.90
C ILE A 34 13.01 -10.99 -11.44
N PHE A 35 12.15 -10.57 -10.55
CA PHE A 35 12.31 -10.77 -9.12
C PHE A 35 11.73 -12.15 -8.76
N PRO A 36 11.46 -12.56 -7.55
CA PRO A 36 11.19 -13.93 -7.12
C PRO A 36 10.35 -14.76 -8.11
N ILE A 37 10.50 -16.06 -8.09
CA ILE A 37 9.70 -17.05 -8.86
C ILE A 37 8.19 -16.76 -8.73
N ASP A 38 7.76 -16.34 -7.53
CA ASP A 38 6.38 -15.92 -7.25
C ASP A 38 5.84 -14.79 -8.14
N SER A 39 6.71 -14.04 -8.84
CA SER A 39 6.27 -12.97 -9.75
C SER A 39 5.38 -13.50 -10.88
N PHE A 40 5.55 -14.73 -11.31
CA PHE A 40 4.74 -15.33 -12.38
C PHE A 40 3.39 -15.89 -11.90
N LEU A 41 3.16 -16.02 -10.60
CA LEU A 41 1.89 -16.55 -10.09
C LEU A 41 0.70 -15.72 -10.57
N ILE A 42 0.80 -14.40 -10.52
CA ILE A 42 -0.29 -13.50 -10.93
C ILE A 42 -0.40 -13.42 -12.45
N PHE A 43 0.72 -13.55 -13.18
CA PHE A 43 0.71 -13.65 -14.64
C PHE A 43 -0.05 -14.91 -15.08
N ASP A 44 0.31 -16.07 -14.54
CA ASP A 44 -0.30 -17.37 -14.83
C ASP A 44 -1.79 -17.38 -14.43
N ALA A 45 -2.13 -16.86 -13.25
CA ALA A 45 -3.51 -16.77 -12.78
C ALA A 45 -4.38 -15.88 -13.67
N GLY A 46 -3.89 -14.71 -14.09
CA GLY A 46 -4.59 -13.82 -15.03
C GLY A 46 -4.79 -14.48 -16.40
N PHE A 47 -3.79 -15.24 -16.87
CA PHE A 47 -3.89 -16.02 -18.11
C PHE A 47 -4.89 -17.17 -18.00
N LYS A 48 -4.91 -17.88 -16.87
CA LYS A 48 -5.91 -18.94 -16.60
C LYS A 48 -7.32 -18.37 -16.64
N ILE A 49 -7.59 -17.24 -15.98
CA ILE A 49 -8.92 -16.61 -16.01
C ILE A 49 -9.30 -16.18 -17.42
N LEU A 50 -8.35 -15.70 -18.23
CA LEU A 50 -8.59 -15.34 -19.63
C LEU A 50 -9.05 -16.56 -20.46
N ASN A 51 -8.58 -17.74 -20.12
CA ASN A 51 -8.95 -19.02 -20.75
C ASN A 51 -10.15 -19.72 -20.08
N GLY A 52 -10.88 -19.03 -19.18
CA GLY A 52 -12.10 -19.53 -18.56
C GLY A 52 -11.92 -20.29 -17.25
N TYR A 53 -10.70 -20.52 -16.79
CA TYR A 53 -10.43 -21.16 -15.49
C TYR A 53 -10.65 -20.18 -14.34
N GLN A 54 -11.22 -20.66 -13.24
CA GLN A 54 -11.55 -19.83 -12.08
C GLN A 54 -10.72 -20.20 -10.85
N PRO A 55 -10.24 -19.20 -10.05
CA PRO A 55 -9.58 -19.46 -8.79
C PRO A 55 -10.53 -20.19 -7.83
N PHE A 56 -9.98 -21.04 -6.98
CA PHE A 56 -10.70 -21.87 -6.00
C PHE A 56 -11.59 -22.97 -6.61
N LYS A 57 -11.89 -22.92 -7.89
CA LYS A 57 -12.67 -23.93 -8.60
C LYS A 57 -11.77 -24.83 -9.44
N ASP A 58 -11.07 -24.23 -10.38
CA ASP A 58 -10.28 -24.95 -11.39
C ASP A 58 -8.79 -25.02 -11.05
N TYR A 59 -8.30 -24.13 -10.22
CA TYR A 59 -6.94 -24.15 -9.70
C TYR A 59 -6.87 -23.72 -8.23
N TRP A 60 -5.83 -24.20 -7.52
CA TRP A 60 -5.59 -23.86 -6.13
C TRP A 60 -5.08 -22.41 -6.04
N SER A 61 -5.76 -21.57 -5.28
CA SER A 61 -5.38 -20.18 -5.05
C SER A 61 -5.23 -19.89 -3.56
N ILE A 62 -3.98 -19.77 -3.10
CA ILE A 62 -3.63 -19.31 -1.74
C ILE A 62 -3.37 -17.80 -1.72
N THR A 63 -3.12 -17.22 -2.89
CA THR A 63 -2.97 -15.79 -3.14
C THR A 63 -4.34 -15.19 -3.40
N GLY A 64 -4.49 -13.90 -3.11
CA GLY A 64 -5.81 -13.29 -3.23
C GLY A 64 -6.31 -13.19 -4.67
N PRO A 65 -7.56 -13.53 -4.91
CA PRO A 65 -8.14 -13.54 -6.27
C PRO A 65 -8.26 -12.13 -6.88
N PHE A 66 -8.14 -11.08 -6.08
CA PHE A 66 -8.24 -9.72 -6.57
C PHE A 66 -7.16 -9.40 -7.62
N LEU A 67 -5.90 -9.80 -7.37
CA LEU A 67 -4.84 -9.58 -8.34
C LEU A 67 -5.03 -10.41 -9.61
N ASP A 68 -5.52 -11.64 -9.47
CA ASP A 68 -5.75 -12.55 -10.58
C ASP A 68 -6.78 -11.95 -11.57
N TYR A 69 -7.94 -11.51 -11.04
CA TYR A 69 -8.97 -10.83 -11.84
C TYR A 69 -8.52 -9.48 -12.38
N PHE A 70 -7.72 -8.74 -11.61
CA PHE A 70 -7.23 -7.44 -12.06
C PHE A 70 -6.21 -7.62 -13.20
N GLN A 71 -5.32 -8.61 -13.11
CA GLN A 71 -4.41 -8.97 -14.20
C GLN A 71 -5.15 -9.47 -15.44
N TYR A 72 -6.19 -10.28 -15.26
CA TYR A 72 -7.06 -10.69 -16.35
C TYR A 72 -7.61 -9.50 -17.16
N LEU A 73 -8.06 -8.43 -16.47
CA LEU A 73 -8.54 -7.23 -17.15
C LEU A 73 -7.45 -6.58 -18.02
N PHE A 74 -6.20 -6.52 -17.53
CA PHE A 74 -5.08 -6.00 -18.30
C PHE A 74 -4.77 -6.88 -19.52
N PHE A 75 -4.80 -8.19 -19.38
CA PHE A 75 -4.61 -9.10 -20.50
C PHE A 75 -5.73 -8.99 -21.54
N LYS A 76 -6.96 -8.84 -21.08
CA LYS A 76 -8.11 -8.64 -21.98
C LYS A 76 -8.02 -7.33 -22.76
N MET A 77 -7.50 -6.26 -22.17
CA MET A 77 -7.40 -4.94 -22.80
C MET A 77 -6.14 -4.78 -23.67
N PHE A 78 -5.01 -5.31 -23.24
CA PHE A 78 -3.69 -5.03 -23.82
C PHE A 78 -2.96 -6.27 -24.35
N GLY A 79 -3.59 -7.44 -24.31
CA GLY A 79 -3.01 -8.71 -24.71
C GLY A 79 -2.12 -9.34 -23.63
N VAL A 80 -1.80 -10.64 -23.83
CA VAL A 80 -0.96 -11.41 -22.90
C VAL A 80 0.51 -11.15 -23.25
N ASN A 81 1.10 -10.20 -22.56
CA ASN A 81 2.50 -9.82 -22.74
C ASN A 81 3.07 -9.18 -21.47
N TRP A 82 4.40 -9.02 -21.42
CA TRP A 82 5.09 -8.45 -20.28
C TRP A 82 4.73 -6.97 -20.04
N THR A 83 4.49 -6.21 -21.11
CA THR A 83 4.10 -4.80 -21.01
C THR A 83 2.79 -4.63 -20.25
N SER A 84 1.76 -5.43 -20.58
CA SER A 84 0.46 -5.39 -19.87
C SER A 84 0.60 -5.81 -18.41
N TYR A 85 1.54 -6.72 -18.10
CA TYR A 85 1.83 -7.13 -16.73
C TYR A 85 2.48 -6.00 -15.92
N VAL A 86 3.49 -5.33 -16.48
CA VAL A 86 4.12 -4.17 -15.85
C VAL A 86 3.17 -2.98 -15.76
N LEU A 87 2.28 -2.81 -16.75
CA LEU A 87 1.28 -1.72 -16.75
C LEU A 87 0.27 -1.88 -15.61
N HIS A 88 -0.11 -3.10 -15.23
CA HIS A 88 -0.89 -3.36 -14.02
C HIS A 88 -0.18 -2.75 -12.77
N ALA A 89 1.08 -3.09 -12.54
CA ALA A 89 1.86 -2.55 -11.44
C ALA A 89 1.98 -1.01 -11.53
N GLY A 90 2.20 -0.47 -12.74
CA GLY A 90 2.28 0.96 -12.99
C GLY A 90 0.98 1.69 -12.64
N THR A 91 -0.17 1.11 -12.96
CA THR A 91 -1.48 1.67 -12.62
C THR A 91 -1.69 1.75 -11.11
N ILE A 92 -1.34 0.70 -10.38
CA ILE A 92 -1.41 0.69 -8.91
C ILE A 92 -0.45 1.71 -8.31
N ASN A 93 0.76 1.87 -8.86
CA ASN A 93 1.71 2.89 -8.42
C ASN A 93 1.19 4.33 -8.66
N ILE A 94 0.52 4.58 -9.79
CA ILE A 94 -0.16 5.86 -10.04
C ILE A 94 -1.24 6.12 -8.99
N ILE A 95 -2.11 5.14 -8.72
CA ILE A 95 -3.17 5.26 -7.72
C ILE A 95 -2.59 5.59 -6.35
N LEU A 96 -1.56 4.86 -5.91
CA LEU A 96 -0.89 5.10 -4.64
C LEU A 96 -0.29 6.51 -4.56
N SER A 97 0.45 6.91 -5.59
CA SER A 97 1.16 8.19 -5.61
C SER A 97 0.21 9.39 -5.68
N LEU A 98 -0.82 9.32 -6.52
CA LEU A 98 -1.84 10.37 -6.62
C LEU A 98 -2.67 10.48 -5.33
N THR A 99 -3.05 9.34 -4.75
CA THR A 99 -3.77 9.33 -3.46
C THR A 99 -2.91 9.91 -2.35
N THR A 100 -1.60 9.64 -2.33
CA THR A 100 -0.67 10.24 -1.38
C THR A 100 -0.59 11.75 -1.53
N PHE A 101 -0.50 12.26 -2.77
CA PHE A 101 -0.52 13.70 -3.04
C PHE A 101 -1.81 14.35 -2.52
N TYR A 102 -2.95 13.78 -2.87
CA TYR A 102 -4.25 14.23 -2.41
C TYR A 102 -4.39 14.17 -0.89
N PHE A 103 -3.94 13.08 -0.28
CA PHE A 103 -3.95 12.89 1.17
C PHE A 103 -3.18 13.98 1.90
N PHE A 104 -1.91 14.23 1.52
CA PHE A 104 -1.09 15.24 2.17
C PHE A 104 -1.62 16.67 1.98
N LEU A 105 -2.20 16.98 0.83
CA LEU A 105 -2.90 18.25 0.63
C LEU A 105 -4.08 18.40 1.58
N ASN A 106 -4.88 17.35 1.74
CA ASN A 106 -6.08 17.38 2.56
C ASN A 106 -5.81 17.43 4.05
N ILE A 107 -4.69 16.90 4.52
CA ILE A 107 -4.27 17.07 5.92
C ILE A 107 -3.59 18.42 6.18
N GLY A 108 -3.27 19.20 5.13
CA GLY A 108 -2.78 20.59 5.25
C GLY A 108 -1.31 20.82 4.93
N LEU A 109 -0.62 19.89 4.28
CA LEU A 109 0.74 20.14 3.77
C LEU A 109 0.70 21.06 2.53
N LYS A 110 1.76 21.83 2.31
CA LYS A 110 1.93 22.63 1.09
C LYS A 110 2.03 21.74 -0.14
N LYS A 111 1.53 22.20 -1.30
CA LYS A 111 1.55 21.45 -2.58
C LYS A 111 2.92 20.89 -2.92
N ILE A 112 3.98 21.69 -2.77
CA ILE A 112 5.35 21.26 -3.08
C ILE A 112 5.80 20.10 -2.19
N HIS A 113 5.53 20.15 -0.89
CA HIS A 113 5.88 19.07 0.03
C HIS A 113 5.07 17.81 -0.26
N SER A 114 3.76 17.95 -0.52
CA SER A 114 2.91 16.84 -0.93
C SER A 114 3.42 16.18 -2.21
N CYS A 115 3.87 16.99 -3.18
CA CYS A 115 4.46 16.50 -4.43
C CYS A 115 5.77 15.73 -4.18
N ILE A 116 6.68 16.26 -3.35
CA ILE A 116 7.95 15.59 -3.02
C ILE A 116 7.69 14.21 -2.41
N TYR A 117 6.80 14.10 -1.42
CA TYR A 117 6.46 12.82 -0.81
C TYR A 117 5.82 11.85 -1.82
N SER A 118 4.94 12.33 -2.68
CA SER A 118 4.29 11.51 -3.71
C SER A 118 5.25 11.03 -4.79
N ILE A 119 6.17 11.87 -5.25
CA ILE A 119 7.23 11.48 -6.20
C ILE A 119 8.14 10.43 -5.57
N SER A 120 8.51 10.59 -4.31
CA SER A 120 9.32 9.59 -3.61
C SER A 120 8.59 8.25 -3.50
N ILE A 121 7.28 8.24 -3.28
CA ILE A 121 6.46 7.03 -3.35
C ILE A 121 6.44 6.48 -4.79
N ALA A 122 6.26 7.32 -5.81
CA ALA A 122 6.27 6.89 -7.21
C ALA A 122 7.57 6.18 -7.60
N ILE A 123 8.71 6.66 -7.10
CA ILE A 123 10.03 6.06 -7.31
C ILE A 123 10.18 4.75 -6.53
N LEU A 124 9.70 4.69 -5.29
CA LEU A 124 9.87 3.54 -4.38
C LEU A 124 8.73 2.54 -4.47
N GLY A 125 7.67 2.81 -5.22
CA GLY A 125 6.48 1.97 -5.29
C GLY A 125 6.77 0.54 -5.73
N TYR A 126 7.57 0.35 -6.76
CA TYR A 126 7.87 -0.95 -7.35
C TYR A 126 9.35 -1.24 -7.66
N PRO A 127 10.33 -0.66 -6.97
CA PRO A 127 11.75 -0.83 -7.37
C PRO A 127 12.25 -2.26 -7.18
N SER A 128 11.69 -2.98 -6.20
CA SER A 128 12.12 -4.34 -5.87
C SER A 128 11.47 -5.41 -6.73
N VAL A 129 10.26 -5.17 -7.22
CA VAL A 129 9.46 -6.16 -7.97
C VAL A 129 9.30 -5.75 -9.43
N GLY A 130 8.80 -4.54 -9.69
CA GLY A 130 8.51 -4.03 -11.03
C GLY A 130 7.28 -4.68 -11.70
N THR A 131 6.70 -5.69 -11.08
CA THR A 131 5.53 -6.46 -11.54
C THR A 131 4.53 -6.63 -10.40
N PRO A 132 3.27 -6.97 -10.67
CA PRO A 132 2.30 -7.23 -9.61
C PRO A 132 2.78 -8.31 -8.65
N PHE A 133 2.67 -8.06 -7.35
CA PHE A 133 3.08 -8.97 -6.31
C PHE A 133 2.14 -8.88 -5.11
N MET A 134 1.69 -10.01 -4.58
CA MET A 134 0.60 -10.09 -3.59
C MET A 134 0.88 -9.32 -2.31
N ASP A 135 2.07 -9.49 -1.71
CA ASP A 135 2.46 -8.78 -0.48
C ASP A 135 2.52 -7.26 -0.69
N HIS A 136 2.99 -6.86 -1.84
CA HIS A 136 3.12 -5.47 -2.23
C HIS A 136 1.75 -4.81 -2.36
N HIS A 137 0.84 -5.43 -3.14
CA HIS A 137 -0.51 -4.92 -3.32
C HIS A 137 -1.30 -4.90 -2.01
N ALA A 138 -1.21 -5.96 -1.20
CA ALA A 138 -1.85 -5.98 0.11
C ALA A 138 -1.37 -4.83 1.00
N THR A 139 -0.06 -4.54 1.01
CA THR A 139 0.51 -3.43 1.76
C THR A 139 0.09 -2.06 1.18
N ILE A 140 0.04 -1.93 -0.16
CA ILE A 140 -0.41 -0.70 -0.83
C ILE A 140 -1.88 -0.41 -0.50
N PHE A 141 -2.79 -1.36 -0.68
CA PHE A 141 -4.21 -1.16 -0.39
C PHE A 141 -4.46 -0.94 1.11
N SER A 142 -3.68 -1.58 1.98
CA SER A 142 -3.69 -1.31 3.42
C SER A 142 -3.24 0.12 3.74
N LEU A 143 -2.22 0.64 3.06
CA LEU A 143 -1.78 2.03 3.22
C LEU A 143 -2.83 3.02 2.70
N LEU A 144 -3.46 2.73 1.56
CA LEU A 144 -4.58 3.52 1.03
C LEU A 144 -5.76 3.53 2.00
N SER A 145 -6.07 2.40 2.65
CA SER A 145 -7.13 2.33 3.66
C SER A 145 -6.79 3.13 4.91
N LEU A 146 -5.52 3.12 5.36
CA LEU A 146 -5.05 3.97 6.46
C LEU A 146 -5.18 5.47 6.13
N MET A 147 -4.75 5.89 4.94
CA MET A 147 -4.93 7.28 4.48
C MET A 147 -6.42 7.67 4.47
N THR A 148 -7.28 6.78 3.97
CA THR A 148 -8.72 6.97 3.91
C THR A 148 -9.35 7.09 5.30
N LEU A 149 -8.95 6.24 6.25
CA LEU A 149 -9.39 6.34 7.64
C LEU A 149 -8.99 7.67 8.27
N ILE A 150 -7.73 8.09 8.10
CA ILE A 150 -7.26 9.38 8.63
C ILE A 150 -8.08 10.54 8.06
N LEU A 151 -8.38 10.52 6.75
CA LEU A 151 -9.24 11.53 6.13
C LEU A 151 -10.68 11.45 6.62
N ALA A 152 -11.23 10.26 6.83
CA ALA A 152 -12.55 10.05 7.42
C ALA A 152 -12.65 10.69 8.81
N LEU A 153 -11.66 10.45 9.67
CA LEU A 153 -11.61 11.00 11.02
C LEU A 153 -11.44 12.54 11.05
N LYS A 154 -10.75 13.12 10.04
CA LYS A 154 -10.46 14.57 9.97
C LYS A 154 -11.51 15.37 9.23
N LYS A 155 -11.98 14.88 8.09
CA LYS A 155 -12.88 15.61 7.17
C LYS A 155 -14.33 15.21 7.30
N ASP A 156 -14.57 13.99 7.80
CA ASP A 156 -15.91 13.48 8.08
C ASP A 156 -16.83 13.37 6.83
N TYR A 157 -16.24 13.23 5.64
CA TYR A 157 -17.01 13.05 4.42
C TYR A 157 -17.42 11.59 4.23
N TYR A 158 -18.69 11.37 3.81
CA TYR A 158 -19.31 10.05 3.68
C TYR A 158 -18.54 9.09 2.73
N TYR A 159 -17.96 9.58 1.66
CA TYR A 159 -17.25 8.75 0.69
C TYR A 159 -15.96 8.12 1.25
N TYR A 160 -15.31 8.72 2.26
CA TYR A 160 -14.19 8.08 2.94
C TYR A 160 -14.65 6.90 3.79
N TRP A 161 -15.79 7.04 4.46
CA TRP A 161 -16.37 5.96 5.26
C TRP A 161 -16.81 4.80 4.37
N PHE A 162 -17.44 5.11 3.22
CA PHE A 162 -17.87 4.13 2.23
C PHE A 162 -16.69 3.38 1.59
N SER A 163 -15.62 4.08 1.20
CA SER A 163 -14.47 3.47 0.50
C SER A 163 -13.57 2.66 1.42
N LEU A 164 -13.60 2.86 2.73
CA LEU A 164 -12.72 2.19 3.68
C LEU A 164 -12.84 0.65 3.66
N PRO A 165 -14.04 0.04 3.75
CA PRO A 165 -14.20 -1.41 3.66
C PRO A 165 -13.79 -1.98 2.30
N LEU A 166 -14.02 -1.24 1.21
CA LEU A 166 -13.61 -1.66 -0.14
C LEU A 166 -12.09 -1.76 -0.25
N LEU A 167 -11.35 -0.76 0.22
CA LEU A 167 -9.88 -0.77 0.20
C LEU A 167 -9.29 -1.85 1.12
N LEU A 168 -9.88 -2.06 2.30
CA LEU A 168 -9.51 -3.18 3.18
C LEU A 168 -9.81 -4.52 2.53
N GLY A 169 -10.94 -4.64 1.82
CA GLY A 169 -11.31 -5.83 1.06
C GLY A 169 -10.33 -6.11 -0.08
N PHE A 170 -9.97 -5.11 -0.88
CA PHE A 170 -8.96 -5.25 -1.94
C PHE A 170 -7.60 -5.66 -1.37
N SER A 171 -7.21 -5.10 -0.22
CA SER A 171 -6.03 -5.54 0.49
C SER A 171 -6.14 -6.99 0.94
N PHE A 172 -7.24 -7.36 1.60
CA PHE A 172 -7.47 -8.72 2.09
C PHE A 172 -7.50 -9.75 0.95
N PHE A 173 -8.16 -9.43 -0.16
CA PHE A 173 -8.20 -10.28 -1.35
C PHE A 173 -6.96 -10.19 -2.24
N SER A 174 -5.99 -9.36 -1.91
CA SER A 174 -4.62 -9.45 -2.43
C SER A 174 -3.79 -10.42 -1.60
N LYS A 175 -3.83 -10.29 -0.27
CA LYS A 175 -3.27 -11.19 0.74
C LYS A 175 -3.91 -10.90 2.10
N GLN A 176 -4.11 -11.93 2.92
CA GLN A 176 -4.85 -11.83 4.20
C GLN A 176 -4.21 -10.83 5.18
N ILE A 177 -2.89 -10.76 5.21
CA ILE A 177 -2.13 -9.80 6.03
C ILE A 177 -1.43 -8.78 5.13
N PRO A 178 -1.33 -7.49 5.52
CA PRO A 178 -1.58 -6.92 6.87
C PRO A 178 -3.04 -6.53 7.16
N SER A 179 -3.95 -6.61 6.17
CA SER A 179 -5.31 -6.07 6.27
C SER A 179 -6.15 -6.66 7.41
N ALA A 180 -6.01 -7.96 7.71
CA ALA A 180 -6.74 -8.58 8.81
C ALA A 180 -6.43 -7.90 10.17
N TYR A 181 -5.16 -7.63 10.45
CA TYR A 181 -4.74 -6.93 11.68
C TYR A 181 -5.17 -5.46 11.66
N LEU A 182 -5.05 -4.79 10.50
CA LEU A 182 -5.48 -3.40 10.36
C LEU A 182 -7.00 -3.24 10.51
N SER A 183 -7.79 -4.21 10.08
CA SER A 183 -9.25 -4.19 10.25
C SER A 183 -9.64 -4.14 11.73
N ILE A 184 -8.96 -4.91 12.57
CA ILE A 184 -9.17 -4.90 14.03
C ILE A 184 -8.75 -3.54 14.61
N LEU A 185 -7.56 -3.03 14.25
CA LEU A 185 -7.09 -1.72 14.69
C LEU A 185 -8.05 -0.60 14.28
N PHE A 186 -8.53 -0.62 13.03
CA PHE A 186 -9.44 0.39 12.51
C PHE A 186 -10.80 0.35 13.19
N LEU A 187 -11.33 -0.86 13.47
CA LEU A 187 -12.57 -1.00 14.24
C LEU A 187 -12.42 -0.36 15.63
N ILE A 188 -11.34 -0.67 16.35
CA ILE A 188 -11.05 -0.06 17.66
C ILE A 188 -10.94 1.46 17.53
N THR A 189 -10.22 1.95 16.52
CA THR A 189 -10.06 3.38 16.26
C THR A 189 -11.40 4.07 16.01
N ILE A 190 -12.28 3.46 15.21
CA ILE A 190 -13.62 3.98 14.90
C ILE A 190 -14.48 4.02 16.16
N LEU A 191 -14.46 2.98 17.00
CA LEU A 191 -15.20 2.95 18.27
C LEU A 191 -14.73 4.06 19.21
N ILE A 192 -13.42 4.26 19.35
CA ILE A 192 -12.86 5.36 20.15
C ILE A 192 -13.27 6.73 19.57
N TYR A 193 -13.21 6.88 18.24
CA TYR A 193 -13.66 8.10 17.59
C TYR A 193 -15.13 8.41 17.86
N LEU A 194 -16.01 7.41 17.77
CA LEU A 194 -17.45 7.59 18.07
C LEU A 194 -17.65 7.95 19.55
N ALA A 195 -16.93 7.34 20.47
CA ALA A 195 -16.97 7.68 21.89
C ALA A 195 -16.50 9.13 22.12
N ILE A 196 -15.36 9.55 21.52
CA ILE A 196 -14.89 10.93 21.57
C ILE A 196 -15.96 11.88 21.02
N LYS A 197 -16.66 11.57 19.95
CA LYS A 197 -17.74 12.37 19.35
C LYS A 197 -19.09 12.21 20.06
N LYS A 198 -19.11 11.51 21.20
CA LYS A 198 -20.35 11.23 21.97
C LYS A 198 -21.44 10.64 21.07
N PHE A 199 -21.06 9.72 20.17
CA PHE A 199 -21.92 9.05 19.19
C PHE A 199 -22.73 9.96 18.24
N ARG A 200 -22.45 11.27 18.19
CA ARG A 200 -23.11 12.20 17.26
C ARG A 200 -22.82 11.90 15.78
N LYS A 201 -21.81 11.06 15.51
CA LYS A 201 -21.36 10.68 14.16
C LYS A 201 -21.68 9.21 13.83
N ILE A 202 -22.68 8.64 14.49
CA ILE A 202 -23.09 7.25 14.23
C ILE A 202 -23.58 7.05 12.79
N SER A 203 -24.09 8.12 12.14
CA SER A 203 -24.45 8.08 10.72
C SER A 203 -23.31 7.66 9.80
N ASN A 204 -22.06 7.89 10.19
CA ASN A 204 -20.90 7.45 9.43
C ASN A 204 -20.80 5.91 9.36
N VAL A 205 -21.29 5.22 10.37
CA VAL A 205 -21.34 3.73 10.40
C VAL A 205 -22.25 3.22 9.29
N ILE A 206 -23.30 3.95 8.91
CA ILE A 206 -24.20 3.59 7.81
C ILE A 206 -23.44 3.55 6.49
N TYR A 207 -22.60 4.54 6.21
CA TYR A 207 -21.80 4.56 4.98
C TYR A 207 -20.71 3.46 4.98
N LEU A 208 -20.12 3.19 6.13
CA LEU A 208 -19.19 2.09 6.30
C LEU A 208 -19.90 0.74 6.06
N PHE A 209 -21.13 0.58 6.57
CA PHE A 209 -21.96 -0.58 6.30
C PHE A 209 -22.29 -0.73 4.81
N TYR A 210 -22.67 0.36 4.12
CA TYR A 210 -22.91 0.31 2.66
C TYR A 210 -21.65 -0.09 1.88
N GLY A 211 -20.47 0.40 2.27
CA GLY A 211 -19.20 -0.02 1.66
C GLY A 211 -18.93 -1.51 1.86
N PHE A 212 -19.20 -2.03 3.07
CA PHE A 212 -19.07 -3.46 3.38
C PHE A 212 -20.06 -4.32 2.59
N VAL A 213 -21.34 -3.91 2.53
CA VAL A 213 -22.36 -4.58 1.71
C VAL A 213 -21.98 -4.59 0.23
N SER A 214 -21.46 -3.47 -0.28
CA SER A 214 -20.98 -3.39 -1.68
C SER A 214 -19.84 -4.39 -1.94
N LEU A 215 -18.90 -4.55 -1.01
CA LEU A 215 -17.84 -5.54 -1.11
C LEU A 215 -18.41 -6.97 -1.14
N ILE A 216 -19.35 -7.27 -0.24
CA ILE A 216 -20.02 -8.59 -0.22
C ILE A 216 -20.74 -8.85 -1.53
N LEU A 217 -21.48 -7.89 -2.06
CA LEU A 217 -22.19 -8.02 -3.33
C LEU A 217 -21.25 -8.30 -4.50
N ILE A 218 -20.10 -7.60 -4.58
CA ILE A 218 -19.08 -7.85 -5.60
C ILE A 218 -18.56 -9.29 -5.47
N CYS A 219 -18.15 -9.71 -4.28
CA CYS A 219 -17.63 -11.06 -4.06
C CYS A 219 -18.67 -12.14 -4.34
N SER A 220 -19.91 -11.95 -3.86
CA SER A 220 -21.00 -12.89 -4.10
C SER A 220 -21.36 -13.02 -5.57
N SER A 221 -21.35 -11.90 -6.31
CA SER A 221 -21.59 -11.93 -7.77
C SER A 221 -20.53 -12.75 -8.49
N ILE A 222 -19.24 -12.58 -8.14
CA ILE A 222 -18.15 -13.37 -8.74
C ILE A 222 -18.31 -14.85 -8.43
N ILE A 223 -18.62 -15.18 -7.18
CA ILE A 223 -18.83 -16.57 -6.70
C ILE A 223 -19.98 -17.25 -7.44
N ILE A 224 -21.14 -16.57 -7.54
CA ILE A 224 -22.35 -17.11 -8.16
C ILE A 224 -22.18 -17.24 -9.68
N ILE A 225 -21.67 -16.22 -10.36
CA ILE A 225 -21.53 -16.22 -11.82
C ILE A 225 -20.56 -17.32 -12.28
N ASN A 226 -19.53 -17.61 -11.49
CA ASN A 226 -18.51 -18.59 -11.86
C ASN A 226 -18.68 -19.95 -11.17
N ASP A 227 -19.77 -20.19 -10.43
CA ASP A 227 -20.03 -21.41 -9.67
C ASP A 227 -18.86 -21.85 -8.78
N ILE A 228 -18.26 -20.91 -8.04
CA ILE A 228 -17.11 -21.18 -7.18
C ILE A 228 -17.58 -21.81 -5.87
N PRO A 229 -17.09 -23.02 -5.48
CA PRO A 229 -17.50 -23.65 -4.24
C PRO A 229 -17.01 -22.87 -3.01
N ILE A 230 -17.91 -22.42 -2.15
CA ILE A 230 -17.59 -21.66 -0.93
C ILE A 230 -16.63 -22.48 -0.02
N LYS A 231 -16.83 -23.81 0.05
CA LYS A 231 -15.94 -24.70 0.81
C LYS A 231 -14.47 -24.55 0.35
N ASN A 232 -14.24 -24.45 -0.95
CA ASN A 232 -12.89 -24.31 -1.50
C ASN A 232 -12.28 -22.94 -1.11
N ILE A 233 -13.07 -21.86 -1.16
CA ILE A 233 -12.61 -20.54 -0.71
C ILE A 233 -12.19 -20.59 0.75
N LEU A 234 -13.02 -21.17 1.63
CA LEU A 234 -12.69 -21.29 3.04
C LEU A 234 -11.44 -22.14 3.27
N THR A 235 -11.35 -23.29 2.60
CA THR A 235 -10.20 -24.20 2.75
C THR A 235 -8.91 -23.55 2.24
N GLN A 236 -8.92 -23.03 1.01
CA GLN A 236 -7.70 -22.56 0.35
C GLN A 236 -7.27 -21.17 0.81
N TYR A 237 -8.24 -20.28 1.09
CA TYR A 237 -7.94 -18.88 1.37
C TYR A 237 -7.98 -18.51 2.87
N ILE A 238 -8.67 -19.29 3.70
CA ILE A 238 -8.76 -19.00 5.13
C ILE A 238 -7.99 -20.05 5.93
N PHE A 239 -8.39 -21.31 5.89
CA PHE A 239 -7.84 -22.34 6.80
C PHE A 239 -6.39 -22.69 6.47
N TYR A 240 -6.07 -22.87 5.19
CA TYR A 240 -4.70 -23.21 4.78
C TYR A 240 -3.69 -22.09 5.11
N PRO A 241 -3.91 -20.80 4.79
CA PRO A 241 -3.02 -19.73 5.23
C PRO A 241 -2.90 -19.59 6.75
N ILE A 242 -3.94 -19.89 7.53
CA ILE A 242 -3.87 -19.91 9.00
C ILE A 242 -2.90 -20.98 9.48
N SER A 243 -2.92 -22.19 8.90
CA SER A 243 -1.98 -23.26 9.26
C SER A 243 -0.53 -22.87 8.96
N ILE A 244 -0.27 -22.34 7.77
CA ILE A 244 1.07 -21.81 7.41
C ILE A 244 1.49 -20.67 8.35
N GLY A 245 0.57 -19.76 8.68
CA GLY A 245 0.85 -18.65 9.59
C GLY A 245 1.24 -19.12 10.99
N LYS A 246 0.60 -20.16 11.51
CA LYS A 246 0.99 -20.80 12.79
C LYS A 246 2.41 -21.33 12.72
N GLU A 247 2.76 -22.10 11.71
CA GLU A 247 4.11 -22.62 11.53
C GLU A 247 5.14 -21.50 11.40
N ARG A 248 4.90 -20.50 10.57
CA ARG A 248 5.80 -19.36 10.39
C ARG A 248 6.02 -18.57 11.68
N SER A 249 5.01 -18.45 12.54
CA SER A 249 5.12 -17.75 13.81
C SER A 249 6.08 -18.44 14.78
N LEU A 250 6.26 -19.75 14.71
CA LEU A 250 7.21 -20.50 15.52
C LEU A 250 8.67 -20.21 15.13
N TYR A 251 8.91 -19.82 13.89
CA TYR A 251 10.24 -19.54 13.33
C TYR A 251 10.54 -18.05 13.20
N LEU A 252 9.72 -17.18 13.83
CA LEU A 252 9.99 -15.74 13.85
C LEU A 252 11.29 -15.47 14.62
N ASN A 253 12.29 -14.99 13.90
CA ASN A 253 13.56 -14.63 14.49
C ASN A 253 13.61 -13.13 14.79
N PHE A 254 13.37 -12.77 16.05
CA PHE A 254 13.41 -11.40 16.56
C PHE A 254 14.84 -10.99 16.95
N ASN A 255 15.77 -11.05 16.01
CA ASN A 255 17.11 -10.53 16.26
C ASN A 255 17.20 -9.03 15.89
N PHE A 256 18.23 -8.36 16.41
CA PHE A 256 18.48 -6.93 16.17
C PHE A 256 18.57 -6.59 14.69
N ASN A 257 19.21 -7.43 13.89
CA ASN A 257 19.38 -7.20 12.45
C ASN A 257 18.06 -7.23 11.70
N ASN A 258 17.18 -8.18 11.99
CA ASN A 258 15.90 -8.32 11.31
C ASN A 258 14.92 -7.21 11.68
N ILE A 259 14.93 -6.75 12.94
CA ILE A 259 13.97 -5.75 13.41
C ILE A 259 14.51 -4.33 13.18
N PHE A 260 15.75 -4.03 13.62
CA PHE A 260 16.25 -2.65 13.62
C PHE A 260 17.05 -2.33 12.37
N SER A 261 18.02 -3.16 12.00
CA SER A 261 18.97 -2.82 10.94
C SER A 261 18.29 -2.71 9.58
N GLN A 262 17.32 -3.59 9.28
CA GLN A 262 16.61 -3.58 8.01
C GLN A 262 15.63 -2.41 7.90
N PHE A 263 14.92 -2.08 8.97
CA PHE A 263 13.88 -1.04 8.98
C PHE A 263 14.36 0.32 9.50
N LYS A 264 15.66 0.52 9.67
CA LYS A 264 16.23 1.73 10.27
C LYS A 264 15.74 3.05 9.66
N PHE A 265 15.50 3.12 8.34
CA PHE A 265 14.99 4.32 7.71
C PHE A 265 13.51 4.58 8.04
N ILE A 266 12.72 3.55 8.30
CA ILE A 266 11.35 3.71 8.81
C ILE A 266 11.42 4.30 10.22
N TYR A 267 12.27 3.77 11.09
CA TYR A 267 12.44 4.32 12.45
C TYR A 267 12.99 5.75 12.43
N PHE A 268 14.00 6.04 11.59
CA PHE A 268 14.50 7.40 11.44
C PHE A 268 13.45 8.39 10.91
N SER A 269 12.51 7.93 10.10
CA SER A 269 11.41 8.76 9.64
C SER A 269 10.41 9.11 10.75
N LEU A 270 10.29 8.26 11.76
CA LEU A 270 9.38 8.45 12.91
C LEU A 270 10.06 9.13 14.11
N LEU A 271 11.38 9.03 14.24
CA LEU A 271 12.12 9.57 15.38
C LEU A 271 11.79 11.05 15.68
N PRO A 272 11.69 11.97 14.70
CA PRO A 272 11.35 13.36 14.96
C PRO A 272 9.94 13.59 15.53
N LEU A 273 9.05 12.56 15.52
CA LEU A 273 7.73 12.64 16.19
C LEU A 273 7.84 12.79 17.71
N ILE A 274 8.98 12.49 18.32
CA ILE A 274 9.21 12.69 19.75
C ILE A 274 8.91 14.16 20.14
N PHE A 275 9.28 15.13 19.31
CA PHE A 275 9.03 16.54 19.57
C PHE A 275 7.52 16.88 19.59
N PRO A 276 6.73 16.62 18.53
CA PRO A 276 5.30 16.91 18.58
C PRO A 276 4.56 16.09 19.66
N ILE A 277 4.99 14.85 19.95
CA ILE A 277 4.42 14.06 21.06
C ILE A 277 4.63 14.78 22.40
N TYR A 278 5.85 15.26 22.66
CA TYR A 278 6.14 16.04 23.86
C TYR A 278 5.23 17.27 24.00
N TYR A 279 5.03 18.02 22.89
CA TYR A 279 4.13 19.17 22.86
C TYR A 279 2.66 18.77 23.08
N LEU A 280 2.21 17.67 22.48
CA LEU A 280 0.84 17.16 22.66
C LEU A 280 0.57 16.77 24.14
N ILE A 281 1.53 16.17 24.81
CA ILE A 281 1.44 15.81 26.24
C ILE A 281 1.42 17.07 27.11
N LYS A 282 2.25 18.07 26.81
CA LYS A 282 2.37 19.32 27.59
C LYS A 282 1.16 20.23 27.44
N ILE A 283 0.54 20.29 26.25
CA ILE A 283 -0.71 20.99 26.01
C ILE A 283 -1.80 20.18 26.70
N LYS A 284 -2.22 20.61 27.92
CA LYS A 284 -3.37 20.00 28.62
C LYS A 284 -4.49 19.75 27.61
N VAL A 285 -4.82 18.46 27.39
CA VAL A 285 -5.72 17.95 26.33
C VAL A 285 -7.17 18.42 26.58
N LYS A 286 -7.40 19.73 26.52
CA LYS A 286 -8.73 20.33 26.74
C LYS A 286 -9.53 20.53 25.44
N LYS A 287 -8.88 20.49 24.25
CA LYS A 287 -9.56 20.69 22.98
C LYS A 287 -9.86 19.34 22.30
N TYR A 288 -11.08 19.17 21.89
CA TYR A 288 -11.62 18.01 21.18
C TYR A 288 -10.76 17.59 19.97
N GLN A 289 -10.18 18.56 19.28
CA GLN A 289 -9.35 18.35 18.10
C GLN A 289 -8.02 17.66 18.43
N ASN A 290 -7.45 17.94 19.60
CA ASN A 290 -6.21 17.32 20.07
C ASN A 290 -6.41 15.82 20.35
N LEU A 291 -7.59 15.40 20.84
CA LEU A 291 -7.91 14.00 21.06
C LEU A 291 -7.98 13.21 19.76
N ILE A 292 -8.55 13.79 18.70
CA ILE A 292 -8.61 13.16 17.38
C ILE A 292 -7.20 13.07 16.78
N ASP A 293 -6.38 14.11 16.90
CA ASP A 293 -5.01 14.08 16.38
C ASP A 293 -4.14 13.07 17.15
N ILE A 294 -4.36 12.90 18.46
CA ILE A 294 -3.71 11.84 19.26
C ILE A 294 -4.17 10.46 18.80
N LEU A 295 -5.48 10.27 18.58
CA LEU A 295 -6.03 9.00 18.09
C LEU A 295 -5.44 8.65 16.70
N ILE A 296 -5.36 9.63 15.79
CA ILE A 296 -4.76 9.46 14.47
C ILE A 296 -3.27 9.09 14.60
N LEU A 297 -2.52 9.76 15.47
CA LEU A 297 -1.11 9.48 15.69
C LEU A 297 -0.90 8.05 16.20
N PHE A 298 -1.70 7.64 17.18
CA PHE A 298 -1.64 6.29 17.74
C PHE A 298 -1.99 5.23 16.69
N THR A 299 -3.09 5.44 15.95
CA THR A 299 -3.49 4.55 14.85
C THR A 299 -2.41 4.44 13.77
N PHE A 300 -1.80 5.57 13.39
CA PHE A 300 -0.69 5.61 12.43
C PHE A 300 0.51 4.80 12.92
N LEU A 301 0.97 5.02 14.15
CA LEU A 301 2.13 4.30 14.71
C LEU A 301 1.87 2.79 14.83
N LEU A 302 0.69 2.39 15.31
CA LEU A 302 0.32 0.98 15.36
C LEU A 302 0.20 0.36 13.97
N SER A 303 -0.31 1.09 12.98
CA SER A 303 -0.36 0.62 11.58
C SER A 303 1.04 0.36 11.03
N VAL A 304 2.02 1.24 11.33
CA VAL A 304 3.42 1.01 10.93
C VAL A 304 3.97 -0.26 11.58
N ILE A 305 3.69 -0.50 12.87
CA ILE A 305 4.08 -1.73 13.56
C ILE A 305 3.45 -2.96 12.88
N ILE A 306 2.17 -2.90 12.52
CA ILE A 306 1.49 -3.99 11.81
C ILE A 306 2.14 -4.23 10.43
N PHE A 307 2.50 -3.19 9.70
CA PHE A 307 3.21 -3.33 8.42
C PHE A 307 4.57 -4.01 8.60
N LEU A 308 5.36 -3.60 9.60
CA LEU A 308 6.65 -4.23 9.91
C LEU A 308 6.47 -5.70 10.29
N TYR A 309 5.52 -5.99 11.16
CA TYR A 309 5.21 -7.34 11.59
C TYR A 309 4.80 -8.25 10.41
N SER A 310 3.95 -7.75 9.51
CA SER A 310 3.54 -8.49 8.32
C SER A 310 4.71 -8.86 7.42
N GLN A 311 5.69 -7.97 7.27
CA GLN A 311 6.90 -8.24 6.48
C GLN A 311 7.83 -9.26 7.14
N LEU A 312 7.90 -9.27 8.48
CA LEU A 312 8.64 -10.28 9.21
C LEU A 312 7.98 -11.67 9.07
N MET A 313 6.66 -11.74 9.16
CA MET A 313 5.88 -12.98 9.00
C MET A 313 6.02 -13.58 7.59
N THR A 314 6.09 -12.75 6.58
CA THR A 314 6.18 -13.19 5.17
C THR A 314 7.61 -13.33 4.67
N LYS A 315 8.61 -12.90 5.46
CA LYS A 315 10.03 -12.80 5.09
C LYS A 315 10.30 -11.90 3.86
N ASN A 316 9.38 -11.00 3.55
CA ASN A 316 9.42 -10.10 2.38
C ASN A 316 9.77 -8.65 2.78
N GLN A 317 10.79 -8.47 3.63
CA GLN A 317 11.13 -7.16 4.24
C GLN A 317 11.47 -6.06 3.21
N ILE A 318 11.80 -6.42 1.99
CA ILE A 318 12.14 -5.46 0.93
C ILE A 318 10.94 -4.75 0.31
N LEU A 319 9.73 -5.25 0.54
CA LEU A 319 8.51 -4.76 -0.12
C LEU A 319 7.82 -3.60 0.60
N ILE A 320 8.42 -3.07 1.68
CA ILE A 320 7.77 -2.07 2.54
C ILE A 320 8.37 -0.66 2.45
N PHE A 321 9.53 -0.49 1.79
CA PHE A 321 10.28 0.78 1.88
C PHE A 321 9.57 1.98 1.24
N PHE A 322 8.56 1.76 0.42
CA PHE A 322 7.71 2.83 -0.11
C PHE A 322 6.85 3.53 0.97
N ILE A 323 6.73 2.97 2.18
CA ILE A 323 6.05 3.66 3.29
C ILE A 323 6.93 4.74 3.95
N ILE A 324 8.25 4.77 3.72
CA ILE A 324 9.15 5.78 4.31
C ILE A 324 8.70 7.21 3.95
N PRO A 325 8.42 7.56 2.68
CA PRO A 325 7.90 8.87 2.33
C PRO A 325 6.58 9.21 3.04
N PHE A 326 5.70 8.22 3.22
CA PHE A 326 4.46 8.41 3.96
C PHE A 326 4.72 8.71 5.44
N CYS A 327 5.61 7.96 6.08
CA CYS A 327 6.01 8.20 7.47
C CYS A 327 6.64 9.59 7.65
N LEU A 328 7.55 9.99 6.75
CA LEU A 328 8.15 11.33 6.75
C LEU A 328 7.11 12.44 6.55
N GLY A 329 6.14 12.24 5.65
CA GLY A 329 5.06 13.18 5.42
C GLY A 329 4.12 13.33 6.62
N MET A 330 3.79 12.23 7.31
CA MET A 330 3.03 12.26 8.56
C MET A 330 3.80 12.96 9.67
N THR A 331 5.09 12.65 9.82
CA THR A 331 5.97 13.35 10.78
C THR A 331 6.03 14.85 10.49
N HIS A 332 6.15 15.23 9.21
CA HIS A 332 6.12 16.63 8.77
C HIS A 332 4.80 17.33 9.15
N TYR A 333 3.67 16.67 8.93
CA TYR A 333 2.35 17.17 9.33
C TYR A 333 2.31 17.50 10.84
N TYR A 334 2.76 16.58 11.70
CA TYR A 334 2.78 16.80 13.16
C TYR A 334 3.76 17.90 13.57
N ILE A 335 4.94 17.99 12.96
CA ILE A 335 5.91 19.05 13.23
C ILE A 335 5.35 20.45 12.89
N ILE A 336 4.69 20.62 11.74
CA ILE A 336 4.09 21.90 11.35
C ILE A 336 3.01 22.34 12.35
N ASN A 337 2.16 21.41 12.76
CA ASN A 337 1.01 21.76 13.59
C ASN A 337 1.38 22.00 15.06
N TYR A 338 2.38 21.30 15.59
CA TYR A 338 2.68 21.31 17.02
C TYR A 338 4.02 21.95 17.39
N CYS A 339 5.07 21.81 16.58
CA CYS A 339 6.41 22.32 16.89
C CYS A 339 6.79 23.57 16.09
N LYS A 340 6.29 23.70 14.86
CA LYS A 340 6.61 24.77 13.89
C LYS A 340 8.12 24.95 13.64
N ASN A 341 8.93 23.90 13.80
CA ASN A 341 10.38 23.95 13.70
C ASN A 341 10.87 23.73 12.25
N LYS A 342 11.36 24.78 11.61
CA LYS A 342 11.85 24.73 10.23
C LYS A 342 13.09 23.82 10.04
N LYS A 343 13.96 23.71 11.06
CA LYS A 343 15.18 22.86 10.98
C LYS A 343 14.78 21.37 10.89
N LEU A 344 13.78 20.96 11.67
CA LEU A 344 13.27 19.58 11.59
C LEU A 344 12.62 19.29 10.23
N ILE A 345 11.91 20.26 9.63
CA ILE A 345 11.33 20.09 8.28
C ILE A 345 12.43 19.90 7.25
N PHE A 346 13.51 20.68 7.33
CA PHE A 346 14.66 20.51 6.44
C PHE A 346 15.31 19.13 6.60
N LEU A 347 15.48 18.66 7.84
CA LEU A 347 15.97 17.31 8.13
C LEU A 347 15.09 16.22 7.47
N LEU A 348 13.76 16.35 7.54
CA LEU A 348 12.86 15.39 6.89
C LEU A 348 12.98 15.40 5.37
N LEU A 349 13.12 16.58 4.77
CA LEU A 349 13.33 16.71 3.32
C LEU A 349 14.70 16.14 2.88
N PHE A 350 15.70 16.24 3.70
CA PHE A 350 16.99 15.61 3.47
C PHE A 350 16.91 14.07 3.59
N LEU A 351 16.24 13.57 4.65
CA LEU A 351 16.05 12.13 4.86
C LEU A 351 15.25 11.48 3.72
N ILE A 352 14.24 12.16 3.14
CA ILE A 352 13.48 11.59 2.04
C ILE A 352 14.33 11.45 0.77
N ILE A 353 15.17 12.43 0.47
CA ILE A 353 16.08 12.36 -0.69
C ILE A 353 17.04 11.18 -0.53
N ILE A 354 17.73 11.10 0.63
CA ILE A 354 18.70 10.04 0.90
C ILE A 354 18.03 8.66 0.86
N SER A 355 16.89 8.48 1.53
CA SER A 355 16.22 7.19 1.58
C SER A 355 15.71 6.77 0.21
N THR A 356 15.15 7.71 -0.58
CA THR A 356 14.66 7.43 -1.93
C THR A 356 15.80 7.02 -2.86
N LEU A 357 16.90 7.79 -2.89
CA LEU A 357 18.07 7.45 -3.70
C LEU A 357 18.67 6.10 -3.27
N LYS A 358 18.87 5.89 -1.97
CA LYS A 358 19.47 4.65 -1.46
C LYS A 358 18.67 3.42 -1.87
N PHE A 359 17.36 3.41 -1.65
CA PHE A 359 16.55 2.23 -1.95
C PHE A 359 16.31 2.05 -3.45
N HIS A 360 16.19 3.15 -4.21
CA HIS A 360 16.15 3.06 -5.66
C HIS A 360 17.42 2.44 -6.22
N ILE A 361 18.60 2.89 -5.79
CA ILE A 361 19.88 2.34 -6.21
C ILE A 361 19.99 0.87 -5.80
N ARG A 362 19.77 0.56 -4.52
CA ARG A 362 19.86 -0.80 -4.00
C ARG A 362 19.01 -1.80 -4.79
N PHE A 363 17.75 -1.46 -5.05
CA PHE A 363 16.82 -2.41 -5.66
C PHE A 363 16.87 -2.42 -7.18
N ASN A 364 17.42 -1.41 -7.84
CA ASN A 364 17.51 -1.39 -9.30
C ASN A 364 18.91 -1.64 -9.84
N ILE A 365 19.97 -1.27 -9.12
CA ILE A 365 21.35 -1.54 -9.55
C ILE A 365 21.75 -2.96 -9.15
N ASP A 366 21.44 -3.36 -7.90
CA ASP A 366 21.79 -4.67 -7.37
C ASP A 366 20.74 -5.74 -7.72
N LYS A 367 19.62 -5.35 -8.36
CA LYS A 367 18.59 -6.25 -8.83
C LYS A 367 19.11 -7.02 -10.05
N LYS A 368 19.93 -7.98 -9.77
CA LYS A 368 20.21 -9.07 -10.71
C LYS A 368 19.20 -10.17 -10.40
N PHE A 369 18.99 -11.04 -11.35
CA PHE A 369 18.17 -12.23 -11.25
C PHE A 369 18.60 -13.10 -10.04
N MET A 370 18.22 -12.68 -8.83
CA MET A 370 18.78 -13.24 -7.58
C MET A 370 18.55 -14.75 -7.47
N GLU A 371 17.47 -15.26 -8.04
CA GLU A 371 17.14 -16.69 -8.07
C GLU A 371 17.70 -17.41 -9.32
N LEU A 372 18.28 -16.67 -10.24
CA LEU A 372 18.91 -17.18 -11.45
C LEU A 372 20.46 -17.05 -11.37
N SER A 373 21.00 -16.83 -10.17
CA SER A 373 22.44 -16.84 -9.97
C SER A 373 22.98 -18.27 -10.27
N GLY A 374 23.87 -18.38 -11.25
CA GLY A 374 24.38 -19.67 -11.71
C GLY A 374 23.66 -20.27 -12.91
N VAL A 375 22.60 -19.64 -13.42
CA VAL A 375 21.96 -20.01 -14.67
C VAL A 375 22.82 -19.52 -15.85
N ASP A 376 23.13 -20.42 -16.76
CA ASP A 376 23.77 -20.06 -18.03
C ASP A 376 22.74 -19.50 -19.01
N PHE A 377 22.72 -18.18 -19.17
CA PHE A 377 21.81 -17.50 -20.08
C PHE A 377 22.09 -17.75 -21.56
N SER A 378 23.24 -18.30 -21.91
CA SER A 378 23.54 -18.72 -23.30
C SER A 378 22.63 -19.87 -23.75
N LEU A 379 22.13 -20.64 -22.78
CA LEU A 379 21.19 -21.74 -23.00
C LEU A 379 19.72 -21.26 -22.97
N ALA A 380 19.48 -19.99 -22.67
CA ALA A 380 18.13 -19.44 -22.63
C ALA A 380 17.56 -19.37 -24.04
N GLN A 381 16.41 -19.97 -24.24
CA GLN A 381 15.67 -19.80 -25.51
C GLN A 381 15.14 -18.37 -25.62
N PRO A 382 15.22 -17.73 -26.80
CA PRO A 382 14.64 -16.39 -27.00
C PRO A 382 13.17 -16.38 -26.56
N GLY A 383 12.76 -15.32 -25.85
CA GLY A 383 11.49 -15.22 -25.15
C GLY A 383 10.24 -15.18 -26.03
N GLN A 384 10.10 -16.09 -26.97
CA GLN A 384 8.92 -16.23 -27.81
C GLN A 384 7.65 -16.63 -27.04
N ILE A 385 7.80 -17.16 -25.82
CA ILE A 385 6.67 -17.64 -24.99
C ILE A 385 5.87 -16.49 -24.37
N LEU A 386 6.52 -15.35 -24.08
CA LEU A 386 5.86 -14.21 -23.44
C LEU A 386 5.15 -13.26 -24.42
N ASP A 387 5.52 -13.32 -25.71
CA ASP A 387 4.99 -12.46 -26.77
C ASP A 387 4.21 -13.24 -27.85
N GLN A 388 3.94 -14.51 -27.67
CA GLN A 388 3.08 -15.25 -28.58
C GLN A 388 1.62 -14.76 -28.42
N LYS A 389 1.08 -14.29 -29.54
CA LYS A 389 -0.30 -13.86 -29.73
C LYS A 389 -1.31 -14.94 -29.36
#